data_de10f78fd53d4a47662d1ea6b4c393a0
#
_entry.id   de10f78fd53d4a47662d1ea6b4c393a0
#
_cell.length_a   1.000
_cell.length_b   1.000
_cell.length_c   1.000
_cell.angle_alpha   90.00
_cell.angle_beta   90.00
_cell.angle_gamma   90.00
#
_symmetry.space_group_name_H-M   'P 1'
#
loop_
_entity.id
_entity.type
_entity.pdbx_description
1 polymer ?
#
loop_
_entity_poly.entity_id
_entity_poly.type
_entity_poly.pdbx_seq_one_letter_code
_entity_poly.pdbx_strand_id
1 'polypeptide(L)'
;MSVNKVILLGNVGRDPDIRYVAQWRPVATFSLATTERGFTNSNGVQVPERTEWHNIVMWGRNAEVAEKYIRKGTQLFIEGQLRTRMWEDRNAIKHYVTEIHVDNFELLGRPKTEAGPQQPVAQPQQPVQQPVQPQQPVQQRLPTEPPF
;
A
#
# COMPACT_ATOMS: atom_id res chain seq x y z
N MET A 1 18.73 16.52 31.85
CA MET A 1 18.61 15.43 30.85
C MET A 1 17.37 15.69 30.01
N SER A 2 17.45 15.49 28.70
CA SER A 2 16.31 15.65 27.79
C SER A 2 16.28 14.45 26.82
N VAL A 3 15.10 14.11 26.31
CA VAL A 3 14.89 13.07 25.29
C VAL A 3 14.17 13.70 24.11
N ASN A 4 14.64 13.40 22.90
CA ASN A 4 13.95 13.74 21.65
C ASN A 4 14.06 12.51 20.74
N LYS A 5 13.05 11.66 20.81
CA LYS A 5 12.97 10.42 20.02
C LYS A 5 11.57 10.23 19.47
N VAL A 6 11.50 9.87 18.20
CA VAL A 6 10.26 9.52 17.48
C VAL A 6 10.42 8.13 16.91
N ILE A 7 9.38 7.31 17.04
CA ILE A 7 9.30 5.97 16.45
C ILE A 7 8.00 5.94 15.64
N LEU A 8 8.08 5.62 14.36
CA LEU A 8 6.95 5.54 13.47
C LEU A 8 6.97 4.24 12.68
N LEU A 9 5.78 3.68 12.50
CA LEU A 9 5.51 2.60 11.55
C LEU A 9 4.40 3.08 10.61
N GLY A 10 4.69 3.23 9.33
CA GLY A 10 3.75 3.81 8.39
C GLY A 10 4.05 3.48 6.93
N ASN A 11 3.29 4.09 6.03
CA ASN A 11 3.43 3.91 4.60
C ASN A 11 3.87 5.22 3.93
N VAL A 12 4.78 5.11 2.99
CA VAL A 12 5.28 6.25 2.21
C VAL A 12 4.18 6.80 1.31
N GLY A 13 3.88 8.09 1.43
CA GLY A 13 2.80 8.73 0.70
C GLY A 13 3.16 9.19 -0.71
N ARG A 14 4.43 9.45 -0.95
CA ARG A 14 4.98 9.87 -2.26
C ARG A 14 6.41 9.39 -2.40
N ASP A 15 6.88 9.26 -3.63
CA ASP A 15 8.29 8.94 -3.89
C ASP A 15 9.21 9.98 -3.26
N PRO A 16 10.37 9.57 -2.72
CA PRO A 16 11.33 10.49 -2.14
C PRO A 16 11.82 11.53 -3.13
N ASP A 17 11.83 12.80 -2.73
CA ASP A 17 12.52 13.89 -3.43
C ASP A 17 13.98 13.90 -2.97
N ILE A 18 14.90 13.63 -3.90
CA ILE A 18 16.33 13.55 -3.62
C ILE A 18 17.01 14.83 -4.05
N ARG A 19 17.75 15.43 -3.13
CA ARG A 19 18.57 16.64 -3.39
C ARG A 19 19.98 16.43 -2.91
N TYR A 20 20.92 17.02 -3.62
CA TYR A 20 22.32 17.04 -3.23
C TYR A 20 22.66 18.42 -2.68
N VAL A 21 23.01 18.49 -1.41
CA VAL A 21 23.46 19.73 -0.75
C VAL A 21 24.98 19.83 -0.78
N ALA A 22 25.57 20.85 -0.14
CA ALA A 22 27.00 21.08 -0.13
C ALA A 22 27.81 19.79 0.06
N GLN A 23 28.92 19.65 -0.69
CA GLN A 23 29.81 18.48 -0.71
C GLN A 23 29.13 17.17 -1.20
N TRP A 24 28.14 17.28 -2.10
CA TRP A 24 27.44 16.15 -2.71
C TRP A 24 26.74 15.21 -1.70
N ARG A 25 26.35 15.72 -0.56
CA ARG A 25 25.61 14.93 0.43
C ARG A 25 24.15 14.80 0.00
N PRO A 26 23.65 13.58 -0.23
CA PRO A 26 22.27 13.38 -0.59
C PRO A 26 21.34 13.60 0.62
N VAL A 27 20.19 14.20 0.33
CA VAL A 27 19.06 14.36 1.25
C VAL A 27 17.81 13.85 0.57
N ALA A 28 17.10 12.94 1.21
CA ALA A 28 15.82 12.44 0.76
C ALA A 28 14.71 13.02 1.65
N THR A 29 13.66 13.55 1.02
CA THR A 29 12.48 14.05 1.72
C THR A 29 11.23 13.42 1.15
N PHE A 30 10.35 12.93 2.04
CA PHE A 30 9.07 12.34 1.67
C PHE A 30 8.06 12.44 2.81
N SER A 31 6.80 12.09 2.54
CA SER A 31 5.77 12.00 3.56
C SER A 31 5.55 10.55 3.98
N LEU A 32 5.33 10.32 5.27
CA LEU A 32 4.95 9.04 5.85
C LEU A 32 3.57 9.16 6.48
N ALA A 33 2.66 8.26 6.15
CA ALA A 33 1.34 8.18 6.74
C ALA A 33 1.32 7.16 7.87
N THR A 34 0.84 7.58 9.04
CA THR A 34 0.46 6.67 10.13
C THR A 34 -1.06 6.72 10.29
N THR A 35 -1.71 5.56 10.35
CA THR A 35 -3.17 5.49 10.36
C THR A 35 -3.66 4.79 11.62
N GLU A 36 -4.49 5.47 12.36
CA GLU A 36 -5.28 4.92 13.46
C GLU A 36 -6.58 4.37 12.89
N ARG A 37 -6.86 3.10 13.11
CA ARG A 37 -8.09 2.47 12.61
C ARG A 37 -9.29 3.04 13.32
N GLY A 38 -10.36 3.29 12.56
CA GLY A 38 -11.66 3.60 13.12
C GLY A 38 -12.18 2.46 13.99
N PHE A 39 -12.95 2.79 15.01
CA PHE A 39 -13.56 1.83 15.92
C PHE A 39 -14.96 2.28 16.37
N THR A 40 -15.74 1.36 16.91
CA THR A 40 -17.00 1.70 17.55
C THR A 40 -16.77 1.77 19.07
N ASN A 41 -17.08 2.92 19.66
CA ASN A 41 -16.92 3.09 21.11
C ASN A 41 -18.01 2.34 21.90
N SER A 42 -17.87 2.29 23.23
CA SER A 42 -18.83 1.63 24.14
C SER A 42 -20.26 2.14 24.07
N ASN A 43 -20.47 3.35 23.55
CA ASN A 43 -21.77 4.01 23.38
C ASN A 43 -22.37 3.74 21.98
N GLY A 44 -21.77 2.86 21.16
CA GLY A 44 -22.23 2.55 19.82
C GLY A 44 -21.91 3.62 18.76
N VAL A 45 -21.13 4.64 19.08
CA VAL A 45 -20.72 5.70 18.14
C VAL A 45 -19.51 5.25 17.34
N GLN A 46 -19.58 5.36 16.03
CA GLN A 46 -18.44 5.09 15.15
C GLN A 46 -17.44 6.25 15.18
N VAL A 47 -16.21 5.96 15.57
CA VAL A 47 -15.05 6.86 15.46
C VAL A 47 -14.37 6.55 14.14
N PRO A 48 -14.25 7.54 13.22
CA PRO A 48 -13.65 7.33 11.90
C PRO A 48 -12.15 7.06 11.99
N GLU A 49 -11.60 6.47 10.95
CA GLU A 49 -10.16 6.33 10.74
C GLU A 49 -9.49 7.70 10.67
N ARG A 50 -8.32 7.82 11.27
CA ARG A 50 -7.51 9.04 11.27
C ARG A 50 -6.12 8.75 10.73
N THR A 51 -5.70 9.52 9.73
CA THR A 51 -4.35 9.47 9.17
C THR A 51 -3.58 10.73 9.48
N GLU A 52 -2.38 10.57 10.06
CA GLU A 52 -1.42 11.65 10.26
C GLU A 52 -0.28 11.55 9.25
N TRP A 53 0.12 12.71 8.72
CA TRP A 53 1.18 12.84 7.73
C TRP A 53 2.42 13.44 8.34
N HIS A 54 3.53 12.71 8.26
CA HIS A 54 4.80 13.12 8.84
C HIS A 54 5.79 13.49 7.73
N ASN A 55 6.49 14.62 7.88
CA ASN A 55 7.57 15.02 6.98
C ASN A 55 8.85 14.31 7.40
N ILE A 56 9.37 13.46 6.54
CA ILE A 56 10.56 12.64 6.79
C ILE A 56 11.74 13.22 6.04
N VAL A 57 12.88 13.29 6.73
CA VAL A 57 14.15 13.75 6.17
C VAL A 57 15.23 12.71 6.48
N MET A 58 15.86 12.19 5.44
CA MET A 58 16.98 11.26 5.52
C MET A 58 18.23 11.90 4.93
N TRP A 59 19.38 11.65 5.54
CA TRP A 59 20.65 12.24 5.15
C TRP A 59 21.68 11.19 4.75
N GLY A 60 22.58 11.53 3.85
CA GLY A 60 23.73 10.74 3.47
C GLY A 60 23.36 9.32 3.04
N ARG A 61 23.96 8.30 3.65
CA ARG A 61 23.72 6.90 3.29
C ARG A 61 22.26 6.48 3.37
N ASN A 62 21.51 6.99 4.35
CA ASN A 62 20.07 6.70 4.45
C ASN A 62 19.31 7.28 3.25
N ALA A 63 19.70 8.46 2.77
CA ALA A 63 19.12 9.07 1.57
C ALA A 63 19.44 8.29 0.30
N GLU A 64 20.66 7.74 0.16
CA GLU A 64 21.04 6.89 -0.96
C GLU A 64 20.23 5.58 -1.01
N VAL A 65 19.97 4.99 0.16
CA VAL A 65 19.11 3.81 0.27
C VAL A 65 17.66 4.18 -0.06
N ALA A 66 17.19 5.35 0.40
CA ALA A 66 15.85 5.83 0.09
C ALA A 66 15.65 6.01 -1.43
N GLU A 67 16.62 6.60 -2.12
CA GLU A 67 16.60 6.79 -3.58
C GLU A 67 16.41 5.47 -4.33
N LYS A 68 17.09 4.42 -3.88
CA LYS A 68 17.10 3.11 -4.55
C LYS A 68 15.87 2.27 -4.26
N TYR A 69 15.41 2.26 -3.01
CA TYR A 69 14.49 1.24 -2.52
C TYR A 69 13.15 1.78 -2.02
N ILE A 70 13.05 3.05 -1.65
CA ILE A 70 11.80 3.63 -1.13
C ILE A 70 10.97 4.16 -2.29
N ARG A 71 9.70 3.76 -2.34
CA ARG A 71 8.71 4.24 -3.30
C ARG A 71 7.39 4.51 -2.58
N LYS A 72 6.49 5.23 -3.22
CA LYS A 72 5.13 5.42 -2.72
C LYS A 72 4.50 4.06 -2.34
N GLY A 73 3.92 3.99 -1.15
CA GLY A 73 3.30 2.79 -0.61
C GLY A 73 4.25 1.83 0.11
N THR A 74 5.57 2.07 0.09
CA THR A 74 6.52 1.28 0.88
C THR A 74 6.21 1.41 2.36
N GLN A 75 6.13 0.29 3.08
CA GLN A 75 5.99 0.28 4.53
C GLN A 75 7.36 0.42 5.19
N LEU A 76 7.48 1.40 6.08
CA LEU A 76 8.71 1.72 6.79
C LEU A 76 8.50 1.74 8.30
N PHE A 77 9.47 1.18 9.01
CA PHE A 77 9.72 1.49 10.41
C PHE A 77 10.83 2.56 10.47
N ILE A 78 10.63 3.62 11.23
CA ILE A 78 11.54 4.76 11.35
C ILE A 78 11.78 5.08 12.82
N GLU A 79 13.03 5.29 13.17
CA GLU A 79 13.46 5.92 14.40
C GLU A 79 14.22 7.21 14.07
N GLY A 80 13.93 8.27 14.81
CA GLY A 80 14.55 9.56 14.56
C GLY A 80 14.24 10.60 15.63
N GLN A 81 14.44 11.86 15.27
CA GLN A 81 14.28 13.01 16.14
C GLN A 81 13.40 14.06 15.47
N LEU A 82 12.58 14.76 16.27
CA LEU A 82 11.84 15.94 15.81
C LEU A 82 12.80 17.12 15.64
N ARG A 83 12.68 17.81 14.52
CA ARG A 83 13.35 19.08 14.27
C ARG A 83 12.41 20.04 13.60
N THR A 84 12.34 21.26 14.14
CA THR A 84 11.57 22.33 13.54
C THR A 84 12.52 23.32 12.87
N ARG A 85 12.33 23.55 11.58
CA ARG A 85 13.03 24.60 10.85
C ARG A 85 12.09 25.75 10.52
N MET A 86 12.63 26.93 10.44
CA MET A 86 11.95 28.13 9.99
C MET A 86 12.42 28.48 8.58
N TRP A 87 11.50 28.89 7.73
CA TRP A 87 11.80 29.51 6.44
C TRP A 87 10.89 30.73 6.24
N GLU A 88 11.35 31.69 5.46
CA GLU A 88 10.64 32.91 5.16
C GLU A 88 10.18 32.87 3.71
N ASP A 89 8.93 33.22 3.46
CA ASP A 89 8.39 33.29 2.11
C ASP A 89 8.71 34.65 1.44
N ARG A 90 8.26 34.81 0.19
CA ARG A 90 8.50 36.03 -0.59
C ARG A 90 7.85 37.29 0.00
N ASN A 91 6.88 37.10 0.91
CA ASN A 91 6.17 38.19 1.61
C ASN A 91 6.77 38.46 2.98
N ALA A 92 7.95 37.96 3.30
CA ALA A 92 8.62 38.04 4.59
C ALA A 92 7.82 37.40 5.74
N ILE A 93 6.94 36.44 5.43
CA ILE A 93 6.18 35.68 6.43
C ILE A 93 7.00 34.45 6.84
N LYS A 94 7.17 34.28 8.15
CA LYS A 94 7.90 33.16 8.74
C LYS A 94 7.00 31.93 8.86
N HIS A 95 7.47 30.83 8.29
CA HIS A 95 6.82 29.52 8.36
C HIS A 95 7.67 28.54 9.17
N TYR A 96 7.01 27.73 9.98
CA TYR A 96 7.67 26.68 10.76
C TYR A 96 7.22 25.34 10.25
N VAL A 97 8.18 24.46 10.00
CA VAL A 97 7.92 23.08 9.54
C VAL A 97 8.61 22.13 10.50
N THR A 98 7.83 21.24 11.09
CA THR A 98 8.37 20.15 11.90
C THR A 98 8.63 18.95 11.02
N GLU A 99 9.84 18.44 11.09
CA GLU A 99 10.36 17.33 10.31
C GLU A 99 10.91 16.26 11.25
N ILE A 100 10.87 15.02 10.81
CA ILE A 100 11.49 13.89 11.50
C ILE A 100 12.78 13.55 10.78
N HIS A 101 13.90 13.82 11.43
CA HIS A 101 15.22 13.46 10.95
C HIS A 101 15.51 12.04 11.35
N VAL A 102 15.70 11.16 10.37
CA VAL A 102 15.86 9.72 10.56
C VAL A 102 17.26 9.37 10.99
N ASP A 103 17.36 8.68 12.14
CA ASP A 103 18.59 8.08 12.61
C ASP A 103 18.72 6.64 12.09
N ASN A 104 17.64 5.85 12.17
CA ASN A 104 17.56 4.47 11.72
C ASN A 104 16.22 4.17 11.04
N PHE A 105 16.19 3.19 10.12
CA PHE A 105 14.97 2.76 9.48
C PHE A 105 15.06 1.33 8.96
N GLU A 106 13.91 0.68 8.80
CA GLU A 106 13.78 -0.65 8.22
C GLU A 106 12.67 -0.67 7.17
N LEU A 107 12.94 -1.34 6.05
CA LEU A 107 11.97 -1.61 4.99
C LEU A 107 11.18 -2.87 5.36
N LEU A 108 9.89 -2.76 5.65
CA LEU A 108 9.07 -3.87 6.12
C LEU A 108 8.23 -4.55 5.02
N GLY A 109 8.18 -3.98 3.83
CA GLY A 109 7.45 -4.53 2.70
C GLY A 109 8.39 -5.00 1.59
N ARG A 110 8.02 -6.08 0.90
CA ARG A 110 8.61 -6.36 -0.41
C ARG A 110 8.32 -5.17 -1.33
N PRO A 111 9.31 -4.69 -2.13
CA PRO A 111 9.00 -3.74 -3.18
C PRO A 111 7.83 -4.32 -3.98
N LYS A 112 6.75 -3.56 -4.12
CA LYS A 112 5.75 -3.87 -5.13
C LYS A 112 6.48 -3.75 -6.46
N THR A 113 7.00 -4.86 -6.96
CA THR A 113 7.32 -5.00 -8.36
C THR A 113 6.00 -4.67 -9.06
N GLU A 114 5.98 -3.65 -9.88
CA GLU A 114 4.84 -3.38 -10.76
C GLU A 114 4.42 -4.71 -11.35
N ALA A 115 3.18 -5.09 -11.10
CA ALA A 115 2.64 -6.34 -11.55
C ALA A 115 2.81 -6.35 -13.08
N GLY A 116 3.76 -7.16 -13.56
CA GLY A 116 3.74 -7.62 -14.92
C GLY A 116 2.34 -8.17 -15.21
N PRO A 117 1.89 -8.18 -16.47
CA PRO A 117 0.53 -8.54 -16.84
C PRO A 117 0.16 -9.85 -16.15
N GLN A 118 -0.84 -9.78 -15.29
CA GLN A 118 -1.42 -10.95 -14.65
C GLN A 118 -1.89 -11.85 -15.79
N GLN A 119 -1.20 -12.96 -16.00
CA GLN A 119 -1.73 -14.05 -16.81
C GLN A 119 -3.07 -14.40 -16.17
N PRO A 120 -4.14 -14.51 -16.97
CA PRO A 120 -5.42 -14.96 -16.46
C PRO A 120 -5.22 -16.33 -15.83
N VAL A 121 -5.49 -16.41 -14.54
CA VAL A 121 -5.56 -17.71 -13.86
C VAL A 121 -6.67 -18.46 -14.56
N ALA A 122 -6.33 -19.52 -15.29
CA ALA A 122 -7.28 -20.41 -15.91
C ALA A 122 -8.24 -20.89 -14.81
N GLN A 123 -9.47 -20.48 -14.89
CA GLN A 123 -10.54 -21.03 -14.07
C GLN A 123 -10.57 -22.53 -14.31
N PRO A 124 -10.67 -23.36 -13.28
CA PRO A 124 -10.92 -24.79 -13.48
C PRO A 124 -12.24 -24.91 -14.27
N GLN A 125 -12.14 -25.43 -15.49
CA GLN A 125 -13.29 -25.74 -16.31
C GLN A 125 -14.13 -26.75 -15.53
N GLN A 126 -15.32 -26.36 -15.12
CA GLN A 126 -16.34 -27.30 -14.68
C GLN A 126 -16.62 -28.26 -15.83
N PRO A 127 -16.72 -29.57 -15.59
CA PRO A 127 -17.05 -30.51 -16.64
C PRO A 127 -18.44 -30.15 -17.20
N VAL A 128 -18.44 -29.84 -18.47
CA VAL A 128 -19.68 -29.62 -19.24
C VAL A 128 -20.46 -30.91 -19.21
N GLN A 129 -21.56 -30.93 -18.46
CA GLN A 129 -22.57 -31.98 -18.56
C GLN A 129 -23.16 -31.92 -19.96
N GLN A 130 -22.92 -32.97 -20.75
CA GLN A 130 -23.54 -33.15 -22.06
C GLN A 130 -25.05 -33.18 -21.86
N PRO A 131 -25.85 -32.46 -22.67
CA PRO A 131 -27.29 -32.59 -22.62
C PRO A 131 -27.68 -34.01 -23.04
N VAL A 132 -28.35 -34.71 -22.13
CA VAL A 132 -28.96 -36.01 -22.41
C VAL A 132 -30.05 -35.75 -23.44
N GLN A 133 -29.91 -36.35 -24.64
CA GLN A 133 -30.95 -36.37 -25.65
C GLN A 133 -32.16 -37.14 -25.12
N PRO A 134 -33.38 -36.62 -25.23
CA PRO A 134 -34.59 -37.37 -24.88
C PRO A 134 -34.76 -38.53 -25.88
N GLN A 135 -34.70 -39.77 -25.37
CA GLN A 135 -35.02 -40.97 -26.11
C GLN A 135 -36.50 -40.90 -26.48
N GLN A 136 -36.77 -40.99 -27.78
CA GLN A 136 -38.15 -41.15 -28.30
C GLN A 136 -38.74 -42.45 -27.81
N PRO A 137 -40.03 -42.51 -27.41
CA PRO A 137 -40.67 -43.73 -27.01
C PRO A 137 -40.81 -44.64 -28.23
N VAL A 138 -40.28 -45.86 -28.10
CA VAL A 138 -40.48 -46.95 -29.07
C VAL A 138 -41.96 -47.29 -29.08
N GLN A 139 -42.67 -47.04 -30.20
CA GLN A 139 -44.00 -47.53 -30.40
C GLN A 139 -43.95 -49.06 -30.55
N GLN A 140 -44.47 -49.77 -29.59
CA GLN A 140 -44.79 -51.18 -29.69
C GLN A 140 -45.88 -51.38 -30.73
N ARG A 141 -45.53 -51.95 -31.89
CA ARG A 141 -46.48 -52.47 -32.83
C ARG A 141 -47.11 -53.75 -32.26
N LEU A 142 -48.38 -53.71 -32.01
CA LEU A 142 -49.18 -54.88 -31.75
C LEU A 142 -49.14 -55.81 -32.97
N PRO A 143 -48.99 -57.11 -32.76
CA PRO A 143 -49.14 -58.06 -33.87
C PRO A 143 -50.59 -58.15 -34.23
N THR A 144 -50.85 -57.92 -35.48
CA THR A 144 -52.20 -58.17 -36.09
C THR A 144 -52.37 -59.66 -36.23
N GLU A 145 -53.38 -60.18 -35.57
CA GLU A 145 -53.85 -61.57 -35.71
C GLU A 145 -54.38 -61.80 -37.13
N PRO A 146 -54.03 -62.91 -37.78
CA PRO A 146 -54.65 -63.25 -39.07
C PRO A 146 -55.98 -63.95 -38.81
N PRO A 147 -57.04 -63.79 -39.66
CA PRO A 147 -58.30 -64.48 -39.52
C PRO A 147 -58.18 -65.91 -39.97
N PHE A 148 -58.75 -66.82 -39.12
CA PHE A 148 -58.95 -68.25 -39.11
C PHE A 148 -57.80 -69.14 -39.27
#